data_ab9487d0c114ffb1be0081aabe11159c
#
_entry.id   ab9487d0c114ffb1be0081aabe11159c
#
_cell.length_a   1.000
_cell.length_b   1.000
_cell.length_c   1.000
_cell.angle_alpha   90.00
_cell.angle_beta   90.00
_cell.angle_gamma   90.00
#
_symmetry.space_group_name_H-M   'P 1'
#
loop_
_entity.id
_entity.type
_entity.pdbx_description
1 polymer ?
#
loop_
_entity_poly.entity_id
_entity_poly.type
_entity_poly.pdbx_seq_one_letter_code
_entity_poly.pdbx_strand_id
1 'polypeptide(L)' 'MKKVIHIEGMHCQHCVASVTKELEALDGVKDVKVNLSKKQAQVQLDKEVADEAMAEAVKNAGFEVTGIEEKHGLFS' A
#
# COMPACT_ATOMS: atom_id res chain seq x y z
N MET A 1 -13.31 0.47 2.87
CA MET A 1 -12.47 -0.74 2.70
C MET A 1 -11.03 -0.43 3.03
N LYS A 2 -10.34 -1.38 3.58
CA LYS A 2 -8.95 -1.20 3.97
C LYS A 2 -8.14 -2.41 3.54
N LYS A 3 -6.95 -2.19 3.03
CA LYS A 3 -6.03 -3.27 2.64
C LYS A 3 -4.66 -3.01 3.23
N VAL A 4 -3.96 -4.10 3.52
CA VAL A 4 -2.58 -4.04 4.00
C VAL A 4 -1.69 -4.67 2.95
N ILE A 5 -0.72 -3.92 2.48
CA ILE A 5 0.21 -4.38 1.45
C ILE A 5 1.55 -4.64 2.11
N HIS A 6 2.03 -5.87 2.01
CA HIS A 6 3.35 -6.24 2.52
C HIS A 6 4.37 -5.96 1.44
N ILE A 7 5.38 -5.17 1.77
CA ILE A 7 6.33 -4.64 0.81
C ILE A 7 7.74 -5.00 1.23
N GLU A 8 8.53 -5.47 0.28
CA GLU A 8 9.95 -5.72 0.51
C GLU A 8 10.80 -4.63 -0.13
N GLY A 9 11.93 -4.35 0.50
CA GLY A 9 12.92 -3.42 -0.04
C GLY A 9 12.87 -2.03 0.55
N MET A 10 11.91 -1.74 1.42
CA MET A 10 11.88 -0.44 2.08
C MET A 10 12.91 -0.37 3.20
N HIS A 11 13.78 0.62 3.14
CA HIS A 11 14.85 0.76 4.12
C HIS A 11 14.92 2.12 4.78
N CYS A 12 14.23 3.13 4.24
CA CYS A 12 14.35 4.48 4.76
C CYS A 12 13.09 5.29 4.47
N GLN A 13 13.06 6.51 4.99
CA GLN A 13 11.92 7.41 4.83
C GLN A 13 11.65 7.78 3.37
N HIS A 14 12.68 7.86 2.57
CA HIS A 14 12.50 8.15 1.14
C HIS A 14 11.71 7.04 0.45
N CYS A 15 11.95 5.81 0.86
CA CYS A 15 11.20 4.66 0.35
C CYS A 15 9.73 4.78 0.72
N VAL A 16 9.47 5.14 1.97
CA VAL A 16 8.11 5.34 2.46
C VAL A 16 7.39 6.41 1.64
N ALA A 17 8.07 7.53 1.41
CA ALA A 17 7.48 8.64 0.64
C ALA A 17 7.16 8.22 -0.79
N SER A 18 8.05 7.47 -1.42
CA SER A 18 7.83 7.00 -2.80
C SER A 18 6.63 6.08 -2.89
N VAL A 19 6.54 5.12 -1.99
CA VAL A 19 5.42 4.18 -1.96
C VAL A 19 4.11 4.91 -1.70
N THR A 20 4.11 5.82 -0.74
CA THR A 20 2.93 6.59 -0.39
C THR A 20 2.43 7.37 -1.61
N LYS A 21 3.34 8.04 -2.29
CA LYS A 21 3.00 8.84 -3.45
C LYS A 21 2.39 8.00 -4.57
N GLU A 22 3.00 6.87 -4.86
CA GLU A 22 2.51 5.99 -5.92
C GLU A 22 1.13 5.41 -5.59
N LEU A 23 0.94 5.01 -4.34
CA LEU A 23 -0.34 4.46 -3.92
C LEU A 23 -1.42 5.53 -3.91
N GLU A 24 -1.10 6.74 -3.47
CA GLU A 24 -2.08 7.83 -3.45
C GLU A 24 -2.52 8.26 -4.85
N ALA A 25 -1.70 7.98 -5.84
CA ALA A 25 -2.03 8.30 -7.22
C ALA A 25 -3.10 7.37 -7.81
N LEU A 26 -3.38 6.27 -7.15
CA LEU A 26 -4.40 5.33 -7.63
C LEU A 26 -5.80 5.85 -7.37
N ASP A 27 -6.66 5.70 -8.36
CA ASP A 27 -8.05 6.09 -8.22
C ASP A 27 -8.74 5.13 -7.25
N GLY A 28 -9.41 5.67 -6.26
CA GLY A 28 -10.07 4.89 -5.23
C GLY A 28 -9.31 4.80 -3.92
N VAL A 29 -8.07 5.21 -3.91
CA VAL A 29 -7.27 5.24 -2.69
C VAL A 29 -7.54 6.55 -1.96
N LYS A 30 -8.00 6.44 -0.73
CA LYS A 30 -8.39 7.59 0.08
C LYS A 30 -7.26 8.02 1.02
N ASP A 31 -6.56 7.05 1.60
CA ASP A 31 -5.51 7.35 2.56
C ASP A 31 -4.48 6.22 2.52
N VAL A 32 -3.24 6.56 2.80
CA VAL A 32 -2.14 5.59 2.82
C VAL A 32 -1.31 5.84 4.05
N LYS A 33 -1.05 4.77 4.80
CA LYS A 33 -0.14 4.80 5.93
C LYS A 33 0.90 3.71 5.76
N VAL A 34 2.15 4.09 5.66
CA VAL A 34 3.24 3.14 5.50
C VAL A 34 3.95 2.96 6.83
N ASN A 35 4.19 1.70 7.19
CA ASN A 35 4.92 1.36 8.40
C ASN A 35 6.23 0.70 8.00
N LEU A 36 7.32 1.41 8.21
CA LEU A 36 8.64 0.93 7.82
C LEU A 36 9.09 -0.26 8.68
N SER A 37 8.80 -0.22 9.97
CA SER A 37 9.17 -1.31 10.88
C SER A 37 8.53 -2.62 10.51
N LYS A 38 7.27 -2.57 10.11
CA LYS A 38 6.51 -3.78 9.73
C LYS A 38 6.60 -4.07 8.26
N LYS A 39 7.23 -3.20 7.50
CA LYS A 39 7.39 -3.35 6.04
C LYS A 39 6.04 -3.53 5.35
N GLN A 40 5.10 -2.67 5.70
CA GLN A 40 3.75 -2.75 5.15
C GLN A 40 3.15 -1.38 4.95
N ALA A 41 2.16 -1.31 4.07
CA ALA A 41 1.40 -0.09 3.82
C ALA A 41 -0.07 -0.41 4.06
N GLN A 42 -0.72 0.42 4.88
CA GLN A 42 -2.16 0.33 5.06
C GLN A 42 -2.82 1.33 4.15
N VAL A 43 -3.71 0.83 3.31
CA VAL A 43 -4.39 1.64 2.31
C VAL A 43 -5.87 1.67 2.62
N GLN A 44 -6.43 2.87 2.73
CA GLN A 44 -7.85 3.04 2.91
C GLN A 44 -8.49 3.40 1.58
N LEU A 45 -9.53 2.67 1.22
CA LEU A 45 -10.16 2.80 -0.08
C LEU A 45 -11.58 3.31 0.05
N ASP A 46 -12.01 4.15 -0.89
CA ASP A 46 -13.40 4.57 -0.95
C ASP A 46 -14.17 3.81 -2.03
N LYS A 47 -13.46 3.00 -2.80
CA LYS A 47 -14.06 2.07 -3.74
C LYS A 47 -13.08 0.93 -3.98
N GLU A 48 -13.52 -0.12 -4.64
CA GLU A 48 -12.67 -1.27 -4.85
C GLU A 48 -11.51 -0.95 -5.79
N VAL A 49 -10.31 -1.31 -5.34
CA VAL A 49 -9.09 -1.16 -6.13
C VAL A 49 -8.45 -2.53 -6.25
N ALA A 50 -8.10 -2.93 -7.44
CA ALA A 50 -7.52 -4.25 -7.67
C ALA A 50 -6.16 -4.38 -7.00
N ASP A 51 -5.87 -5.56 -6.49
CA ASP A 51 -4.57 -5.84 -5.87
C ASP A 51 -3.45 -5.61 -6.86
N GLU A 52 -3.69 -5.94 -8.12
CA GLU A 52 -2.70 -5.75 -9.18
C GLU A 52 -2.34 -4.28 -9.35
N ALA A 53 -3.31 -3.40 -9.23
CA ALA A 53 -3.06 -1.96 -9.36
C ALA A 53 -2.15 -1.47 -8.23
N MET A 54 -2.38 -1.96 -7.02
CA MET A 54 -1.55 -1.60 -5.88
C MET A 54 -0.15 -2.18 -5.99
N ALA A 55 -0.05 -3.43 -6.45
CA ALA A 55 1.25 -4.06 -6.66
C ALA A 55 2.05 -3.30 -7.72
N GLU A 56 1.38 -2.87 -8.77
CA GLU A 56 2.01 -2.08 -9.83
C GLU A 56 2.54 -0.75 -9.29
N ALA A 57 1.75 -0.09 -8.45
CA ALA A 57 2.17 1.17 -7.85
C ALA A 57 3.43 0.99 -7.00
N VAL A 58 3.47 -0.07 -6.22
CA VAL A 58 4.64 -0.38 -5.38
C VAL A 58 5.85 -0.68 -6.27
N LYS A 59 5.62 -1.43 -7.34
CA LYS A 59 6.69 -1.76 -8.28
C LYS A 59 7.24 -0.51 -8.95
N ASN A 60 6.36 0.42 -9.29
CA ASN A 60 6.78 1.70 -9.88
C ASN A 60 7.63 2.51 -8.91
N ALA A 61 7.41 2.34 -7.63
CA ALA A 61 8.23 3.00 -6.61
C ALA A 61 9.59 2.31 -6.44
N GLY A 62 9.80 1.15 -7.06
CA GLY A 62 11.05 0.43 -6.99
C GLY A 62 11.10 -0.69 -5.97
N PHE A 63 9.94 -1.16 -5.52
CA PHE A 63 9.85 -2.19 -4.48
C PHE A 63 9.02 -3.37 -4.94
N GLU A 64 8.90 -4.38 -4.10
CA GLU A 64 8.12 -5.57 -4.42
C GLU A 64 7.05 -5.81 -3.38
N VAL A 65 5.90 -6.27 -3.83
CA VAL A 65 4.81 -6.68 -2.96
C VAL A 65 4.96 -8.18 -2.69
N THR A 66 5.00 -8.54 -1.41
CA THR A 66 5.07 -9.94 -1.02
C THR A 66 3.70 -10.51 -0.69
N GLY A 67 2.72 -9.64 -0.42
CA GLY A 67 1.36 -10.08 -0.15
C GLY A 67 0.45 -8.90 0.09
N ILE A 68 -0.83 -9.10 -0.14
CA ILE A 68 -1.85 -8.08 0.12
C ILE A 68 -2.97 -8.73 0.91
N GLU A 69 -3.32 -8.12 2.04
CA GLU A 69 -4.41 -8.58 2.88
C GLU A 69 -5.54 -7.57 2.86
N GLU A 70 -6.76 -8.06 2.78
CA GLU A 70 -7.93 -7.20 2.85
C GLU A 70 -8.46 -7.19 4.27
N LYS A 71 -8.70 -5.99 4.80
CA LYS A 71 -9.26 -5.83 6.13
C LYS A 71 -10.68 -5.32 6.03
N HIS A 72 -11.59 -5.98 6.71
CA HIS A 72 -12.99 -5.55 6.76
C HIS A 72 -13.19 -4.74 8.05
N GLY A 73 -13.87 -3.63 7.92
CA GLY A 73 -13.91 -2.60 8.94
C GLY A 73 -14.29 -3.05 10.33
N LEU A 74 -15.30 -3.88 10.47
CA LEU A 74 -15.81 -4.19 11.79
C LEU A 74 -15.02 -5.22 12.55
N PHE A 75 -14.35 -6.11 11.87
CA PHE A 75 -13.72 -7.26 12.51
C PHE A 75 -12.25 -7.41 12.17
N SER A 76 -11.69 -6.40 11.60
CA SER A 76 -10.30 -6.46 11.17
C SER A 76 -9.39 -5.75 12.13
#